data_ddf274ffa48cf4b9193d1e0fd745cad8
#
_entry.id   ddf274ffa48cf4b9193d1e0fd745cad8
#
_cell.length_a   1.000
_cell.length_b   1.000
_cell.length_c   1.000
_cell.angle_alpha   90.00
_cell.angle_beta   90.00
_cell.angle_gamma   90.00
#
_symmetry.space_group_name_H-M   'P 1'
#
loop_
_entity.id
_entity.type
_entity.pdbx_description
1 polymer ?
#
loop_
_entity_poly.entity_id
_entity_poly.type
_entity_poly.pdbx_seq_one_letter_code
_entity_poly.pdbx_strand_id
1 'polypeptide(L)'
;MDARRARRRSWRRTPGRRLTGARARSAEDWWWDRLAPSGSEYHLLQADSMLLVLPGPGPVRARAHRRITRRAQRPQSSGPAATAKPRPRPRPEAAPDPEQGPDPGWGDRIPLEVLVQIFGLLVAADGPMPFLGRAARVCRHWREAASQPALWHTVTLSPPLAGRGVKGSVKAEKKLLASLEWLMPNRFSQLQKLTLIHWKSQVHAVLKLVSEFCPRLTFLKLSDCHSVTTDALVMLAKACHQLHSLHLQHSMVESTAVVSFLEEAGPRMRRLWLTYSFQTTAILGALLGSCCPKLQVLELSTGLNRNNTPLLLPIEVLQKGCPQLQVLRLLNLMWLPKPSGRGAALGPGFPNLEELCLASSTCNFVSNDVLSRLLHGSPNLRLLDLRGCARITPAGLRDLPCKELEQLHWGLYGVSDRLSLAKEGSTLLTQKWHHTLRELDLSGQGFSEKDLEQALAAFSGTHGGAHPALCSLNLRGTRVTASTISSVISSCPGLLYLNLESCRCLPRGLKRAYRGLEEVQWCLEQLLTSPSSSS
;
A
#
# COMPACT_ATOMS: atom_id res chain seq x y z
N MET A 1 -56.79 -35.83 -25.13
CA MET A 1 -56.05 -37.07 -25.07
C MET A 1 -54.60 -36.66 -25.04
N ASP A 2 -53.81 -36.81 -24.08
CA ASP A 2 -53.63 -37.43 -22.82
C ASP A 2 -52.60 -36.60 -21.96
N ALA A 3 -52.93 -36.51 -20.71
CA ALA A 3 -52.12 -35.88 -19.71
C ALA A 3 -50.89 -36.72 -19.36
N ARG A 4 -49.74 -36.10 -19.12
CA ARG A 4 -48.70 -36.68 -18.28
C ARG A 4 -48.27 -35.70 -17.20
N ARG A 5 -48.67 -36.04 -15.99
CA ARG A 5 -48.27 -35.48 -14.69
C ARG A 5 -46.76 -35.60 -14.48
N ALA A 6 -46.09 -34.49 -14.22
CA ALA A 6 -44.74 -34.48 -13.66
C ALA A 6 -44.80 -34.34 -12.16
N ARG A 7 -44.30 -35.35 -11.45
CA ARG A 7 -44.20 -35.45 -9.99
C ARG A 7 -43.16 -34.45 -9.46
N ARG A 8 -43.58 -33.54 -8.58
CA ARG A 8 -42.69 -32.76 -7.72
C ARG A 8 -42.07 -33.70 -6.68
N ARG A 9 -40.74 -33.87 -6.71
CA ARG A 9 -39.96 -34.47 -5.62
C ARG A 9 -39.59 -33.36 -4.63
N SER A 10 -40.12 -33.43 -3.42
CA SER A 10 -39.72 -32.62 -2.28
C SER A 10 -38.37 -33.09 -1.77
N TRP A 11 -37.39 -32.23 -1.82
CA TRP A 11 -36.10 -32.43 -1.12
C TRP A 11 -36.24 -32.05 0.33
N ARG A 12 -36.19 -33.02 1.23
CA ARG A 12 -36.08 -32.84 2.68
C ARG A 12 -34.72 -32.21 2.98
N ARG A 13 -34.75 -31.06 3.64
CA ARG A 13 -33.55 -30.42 4.23
C ARG A 13 -33.10 -31.26 5.43
N THR A 14 -31.89 -31.78 5.38
CA THR A 14 -31.16 -32.29 6.53
C THR A 14 -30.55 -31.10 7.31
N PRO A 15 -30.55 -31.11 8.64
CA PRO A 15 -30.00 -30.00 9.42
C PRO A 15 -28.47 -30.00 9.31
N GLY A 16 -27.93 -28.89 8.82
CA GLY A 16 -26.51 -28.66 8.70
C GLY A 16 -25.83 -28.62 10.08
N ARG A 17 -24.82 -29.44 10.24
CA ARG A 17 -23.84 -29.40 11.33
C ARG A 17 -23.32 -27.96 11.48
N ARG A 18 -23.54 -27.35 12.65
CA ARG A 18 -22.84 -26.12 13.05
C ARG A 18 -21.36 -26.42 13.15
N LEU A 19 -20.56 -25.88 12.24
CA LEU A 19 -19.13 -25.75 12.39
C LEU A 19 -18.86 -24.68 13.43
N THR A 20 -18.46 -25.14 14.60
CA THR A 20 -18.00 -24.31 15.72
C THR A 20 -16.69 -23.62 15.34
N GLY A 21 -16.68 -22.27 15.43
CA GLY A 21 -15.55 -21.50 15.88
C GLY A 21 -14.29 -21.53 15.01
N ALA A 22 -14.35 -20.98 13.80
CA ALA A 22 -13.14 -20.40 13.21
C ALA A 22 -12.85 -19.10 13.97
N ARG A 23 -11.86 -19.12 14.87
CA ARG A 23 -11.26 -17.90 15.43
C ARG A 23 -10.89 -17.00 14.26
N ALA A 24 -11.45 -15.80 14.20
CA ALA A 24 -11.00 -14.75 13.31
C ALA A 24 -9.51 -14.53 13.60
N ARG A 25 -8.64 -14.94 12.66
CA ARG A 25 -7.21 -14.63 12.71
C ARG A 25 -7.09 -13.12 12.61
N SER A 26 -6.28 -12.52 13.48
CA SER A 26 -6.00 -11.10 13.42
C SER A 26 -5.29 -10.79 12.10
N ALA A 27 -5.48 -9.59 11.55
CA ALA A 27 -4.83 -9.15 10.32
C ALA A 27 -3.28 -9.20 10.39
N GLU A 28 -2.73 -9.38 11.59
CA GLU A 28 -1.29 -9.52 11.85
C GLU A 28 -0.73 -10.91 11.52
N ASP A 29 -1.58 -11.93 11.36
CA ASP A 29 -1.16 -13.29 11.02
C ASP A 29 -1.05 -13.54 9.51
N TRP A 30 -1.35 -12.54 8.69
CA TRP A 30 -1.30 -12.68 7.25
C TRP A 30 0.10 -12.32 6.74
N TRP A 31 0.76 -13.25 6.07
CA TRP A 31 2.08 -13.13 5.45
C TRP A 31 2.15 -12.14 4.25
N TRP A 32 1.05 -11.53 3.88
CA TRP A 32 0.85 -10.58 2.78
C TRP A 32 1.74 -9.34 2.82
N ASP A 33 1.89 -8.72 4.00
CA ASP A 33 2.62 -7.47 4.18
C ASP A 33 4.12 -7.58 3.84
N ARG A 34 4.58 -8.79 3.54
CA ARG A 34 5.98 -9.08 3.29
C ARG A 34 6.29 -9.56 1.89
N LEU A 35 5.30 -9.66 1.04
CA LEU A 35 5.50 -9.88 -0.38
C LEU A 35 5.73 -8.57 -1.14
N ALA A 36 5.38 -7.45 -0.54
CA ALA A 36 5.67 -6.14 -1.10
C ALA A 36 7.11 -5.74 -0.81
N PRO A 37 7.79 -5.03 -1.71
CA PRO A 37 9.10 -4.45 -1.46
C PRO A 37 9.08 -3.53 -0.24
N SER A 38 10.20 -3.42 0.48
CA SER A 38 10.31 -2.52 1.63
C SER A 38 10.03 -1.09 1.21
N GLY A 39 9.12 -0.42 1.92
CA GLY A 39 8.71 0.95 1.59
C GLY A 39 7.74 1.09 0.42
N SER A 40 7.26 -0.03 -0.18
CA SER A 40 6.29 0.03 -1.27
C SER A 40 4.94 0.58 -0.80
N GLU A 41 4.26 1.29 -1.70
CA GLU A 41 2.91 1.83 -1.47
C GLU A 41 1.80 0.85 -1.88
N TYR A 42 2.12 -0.43 -2.09
CA TYR A 42 1.16 -1.46 -2.48
C TYR A 42 1.33 -2.75 -1.67
N HIS A 43 0.25 -3.51 -1.53
CA HIS A 43 0.22 -4.81 -0.88
C HIS A 43 -0.05 -5.92 -1.89
N LEU A 44 0.51 -7.07 -1.63
CA LEU A 44 0.29 -8.26 -2.45
C LEU A 44 -0.57 -9.26 -1.69
N LEU A 45 -1.66 -9.68 -2.29
CA LEU A 45 -2.47 -10.79 -1.82
C LEU A 45 -2.25 -11.99 -2.73
N GLN A 46 -1.88 -13.13 -2.15
CA GLN A 46 -1.76 -14.38 -2.88
C GLN A 46 -2.85 -15.35 -2.45
N ALA A 47 -3.57 -15.90 -3.41
CA ALA A 47 -4.34 -17.13 -3.28
C ALA A 47 -3.62 -18.25 -4.05
N ASP A 48 -4.03 -19.51 -3.89
CA ASP A 48 -3.35 -20.69 -4.44
C ASP A 48 -3.01 -20.62 -5.94
N SER A 49 -3.75 -19.83 -6.70
CA SER A 49 -3.56 -19.65 -8.16
C SER A 49 -3.53 -18.20 -8.62
N MET A 50 -3.56 -17.22 -7.73
CA MET A 50 -3.64 -15.80 -8.07
C MET A 50 -2.76 -14.94 -7.19
N LEU A 51 -2.07 -13.97 -7.82
CA LEU A 51 -1.44 -12.84 -7.16
C LEU A 51 -2.31 -11.60 -7.39
N LEU A 52 -2.81 -11.00 -6.32
CA LEU A 52 -3.56 -9.76 -6.37
C LEU A 52 -2.71 -8.65 -5.76
N VAL A 53 -2.43 -7.63 -6.54
CA VAL A 53 -1.71 -6.45 -6.07
C VAL A 53 -2.74 -5.40 -5.69
N LEU A 54 -2.70 -4.94 -4.45
CA LEU A 54 -3.58 -3.90 -3.94
C LEU A 54 -2.74 -2.66 -3.63
N PRO A 55 -3.23 -1.46 -3.97
CA PRO A 55 -2.61 -0.23 -3.49
C PRO A 55 -2.59 -0.25 -1.96
N GLY A 56 -1.43 0.00 -1.38
CA GLY A 56 -1.29 0.09 0.07
C GLY A 56 -2.07 1.28 0.63
N PRO A 57 -2.61 1.21 1.85
CA PRO A 57 -2.88 2.43 2.60
C PRO A 57 -1.53 3.14 2.73
N GLY A 58 -1.45 4.41 2.37
CA GLY A 58 -0.24 5.20 2.60
C GLY A 58 0.29 5.00 4.03
N PRO A 59 1.53 5.33 4.37
CA PRO A 59 2.25 4.85 5.53
C PRO A 59 1.44 5.02 6.82
N VAL A 60 0.71 3.97 7.19
CA VAL A 60 0.10 3.83 8.51
C VAL A 60 1.23 3.37 9.41
N ARG A 61 1.79 4.30 10.20
CA ARG A 61 2.69 3.94 11.29
C ARG A 61 2.02 2.84 12.12
N ALA A 62 2.68 1.69 12.23
CA ALA A 62 2.24 0.57 13.03
C ALA A 62 1.90 1.06 14.45
N ARG A 63 0.63 1.01 14.81
CA ARG A 63 0.17 1.19 16.19
C ARG A 63 0.67 0.01 17.00
N ALA A 64 1.61 0.23 17.87
CA ALA A 64 1.93 -0.70 18.94
C ALA A 64 0.72 -0.77 19.88
N HIS A 65 -0.16 -1.73 19.67
CA HIS A 65 -1.24 -2.06 20.60
C HIS A 65 -0.65 -2.69 21.87
N ARG A 66 -0.38 -1.85 22.86
CA ARG A 66 -0.23 -2.31 24.24
C ARG A 66 -1.58 -2.88 24.68
N ARG A 67 -1.74 -4.20 24.62
CA ARG A 67 -2.85 -4.91 25.23
C ARG A 67 -2.79 -4.73 26.74
N ILE A 68 -3.64 -3.88 27.28
CA ILE A 68 -4.00 -3.92 28.70
C ILE A 68 -5.02 -5.06 28.85
N THR A 69 -4.54 -6.21 29.28
CA THR A 69 -5.41 -7.33 29.68
C THR A 69 -6.13 -6.96 30.98
N ARG A 70 -7.33 -6.43 30.87
CA ARG A 70 -8.26 -6.41 32.00
C ARG A 70 -8.84 -7.81 32.16
N ARG A 71 -8.35 -8.52 33.17
CA ARG A 71 -8.88 -9.77 33.66
C ARG A 71 -10.25 -9.48 34.31
N ALA A 72 -11.33 -9.83 33.60
CA ALA A 72 -12.67 -9.79 34.19
C ALA A 72 -12.81 -11.00 35.12
N GLN A 73 -12.82 -10.76 36.42
CA GLN A 73 -13.33 -11.71 37.41
C GLN A 73 -14.82 -11.53 37.50
N ARG A 74 -15.54 -12.61 37.29
CA ARG A 74 -16.97 -12.79 37.48
C ARG A 74 -17.19 -13.13 38.96
N PRO A 75 -18.08 -12.48 39.71
CA PRO A 75 -18.57 -13.03 40.97
C PRO A 75 -19.89 -13.75 40.77
N GLN A 76 -19.96 -14.96 41.37
CA GLN A 76 -21.20 -15.69 41.58
C GLN A 76 -21.73 -15.43 42.99
N SER A 77 -23.06 -15.53 43.08
CA SER A 77 -23.92 -15.99 44.18
C SER A 77 -24.21 -15.09 45.38
N SER A 78 -25.45 -14.67 45.43
CA SER A 78 -26.50 -14.80 46.47
C SER A 78 -26.09 -14.88 47.95
N GLY A 79 -26.72 -13.99 48.74
CA GLY A 79 -26.98 -14.15 50.18
C GLY A 79 -27.08 -12.81 50.93
N PRO A 80 -27.77 -12.74 52.04
CA PRO A 80 -28.86 -11.79 52.27
C PRO A 80 -28.48 -10.53 53.06
N ALA A 81 -29.45 -9.62 53.13
CA ALA A 81 -29.45 -8.31 53.75
C ALA A 81 -28.72 -8.20 55.09
N ALA A 82 -27.91 -7.16 55.26
CA ALA A 82 -27.53 -6.64 56.55
C ALA A 82 -27.29 -5.11 56.48
N THR A 83 -28.15 -4.40 57.14
CA THR A 83 -28.00 -3.15 57.93
C THR A 83 -27.11 -2.02 57.36
N ALA A 84 -27.78 -0.92 57.10
CA ALA A 84 -27.22 0.39 56.80
C ALA A 84 -26.24 0.85 57.90
N LYS A 85 -25.02 1.22 57.47
CA LYS A 85 -24.08 2.04 58.26
C LYS A 85 -24.32 3.52 58.00
N PRO A 86 -24.25 4.39 59.04
CA PRO A 86 -24.56 5.81 58.90
C PRO A 86 -23.48 6.54 58.07
N ARG A 87 -23.93 7.48 57.23
CA ARG A 87 -23.09 8.43 56.48
C ARG A 87 -22.24 9.24 57.47
N PRO A 88 -20.93 9.47 57.14
CA PRO A 88 -20.14 10.44 57.86
C PRO A 88 -20.71 11.86 57.65
N ARG A 89 -20.80 12.61 58.71
CA ARG A 89 -21.16 14.04 58.69
C ARG A 89 -20.17 14.82 57.84
N PRO A 90 -20.61 15.82 57.10
CA PRO A 90 -19.68 16.73 56.38
C PRO A 90 -18.81 17.46 57.39
N ARG A 91 -17.52 17.46 57.14
CA ARG A 91 -16.53 18.30 57.83
C ARG A 91 -16.88 19.76 57.51
N PRO A 92 -16.79 20.71 58.45
CA PRO A 92 -17.03 22.11 58.17
C PRO A 92 -16.03 22.59 57.11
N GLU A 93 -16.54 23.12 56.01
CA GLU A 93 -15.74 23.84 55.03
C GLU A 93 -15.10 25.04 55.72
N ALA A 94 -13.76 25.08 55.67
CA ALA A 94 -13.00 26.30 56.02
C ALA A 94 -13.43 27.37 55.03
N ALA A 95 -13.78 28.53 55.52
CA ALA A 95 -14.14 29.69 54.71
C ALA A 95 -13.01 29.96 53.67
N PRO A 96 -13.35 30.22 52.40
CA PRO A 96 -12.35 30.52 51.39
C PRO A 96 -11.65 31.85 51.71
N ASP A 97 -10.34 31.84 51.63
CA ASP A 97 -9.50 33.05 51.73
C ASP A 97 -9.94 34.03 50.63
N PRO A 98 -10.26 35.29 50.93
CA PRO A 98 -10.89 36.20 49.99
C PRO A 98 -9.95 36.75 48.90
N GLU A 99 -8.67 36.36 48.84
CA GLU A 99 -7.70 36.89 47.88
C GLU A 99 -7.22 35.94 46.77
N GLN A 100 -7.69 34.69 46.75
CA GLN A 100 -7.36 33.80 45.66
C GLN A 100 -8.59 33.67 44.75
N GLY A 101 -8.55 34.40 43.61
CA GLY A 101 -9.45 34.13 42.50
C GLY A 101 -9.36 32.64 42.10
N PRO A 102 -10.42 32.06 41.48
CA PRO A 102 -10.42 30.64 41.11
C PRO A 102 -9.13 30.30 40.35
N ASP A 103 -8.40 29.31 40.89
CA ASP A 103 -7.17 28.82 40.21
C ASP A 103 -7.49 28.57 38.73
N PRO A 104 -6.85 29.30 37.78
CA PRO A 104 -7.20 29.20 36.36
C PRO A 104 -6.92 27.82 35.77
N GLY A 105 -6.55 26.84 36.58
CA GLY A 105 -6.30 25.48 36.17
C GLY A 105 -5.04 25.32 35.31
N TRP A 106 -4.44 24.15 35.36
CA TRP A 106 -3.20 23.86 34.62
C TRP A 106 -3.33 24.14 33.08
N GLY A 107 -4.47 23.82 32.49
CA GLY A 107 -4.70 23.97 31.05
C GLY A 107 -4.80 25.40 30.54
N ASP A 108 -5.13 26.37 31.42
CA ASP A 108 -5.26 27.77 31.05
C ASP A 108 -3.95 28.57 31.25
N ARG A 109 -2.95 27.98 31.91
CA ARG A 109 -1.62 28.58 32.16
C ARG A 109 -0.59 28.30 31.06
N ILE A 110 -0.84 27.30 30.20
CA ILE A 110 0.09 26.96 29.09
C ILE A 110 -0.02 28.01 27.99
N PRO A 111 1.09 28.62 27.54
CA PRO A 111 1.06 29.51 26.37
C PRO A 111 0.44 28.85 25.15
N LEU A 112 -0.29 29.62 24.35
CA LEU A 112 -1.01 29.13 23.16
C LEU A 112 -0.07 28.39 22.20
N GLU A 113 1.13 28.93 22.00
CA GLU A 113 2.16 28.39 21.11
C GLU A 113 2.63 27.01 21.56
N VAL A 114 2.84 26.83 22.86
CA VAL A 114 3.24 25.55 23.45
C VAL A 114 2.13 24.52 23.30
N LEU A 115 0.89 24.94 23.54
CA LEU A 115 -0.27 24.07 23.37
C LEU A 115 -0.45 23.63 21.90
N VAL A 116 -0.23 24.55 20.94
CA VAL A 116 -0.23 24.26 19.50
C VAL A 116 0.89 23.27 19.14
N GLN A 117 2.09 23.41 19.70
CA GLN A 117 3.19 22.47 19.48
C GLN A 117 2.84 21.08 20.02
N ILE A 118 2.30 20.98 21.24
CA ILE A 118 1.83 19.71 21.81
C ILE A 118 0.78 19.06 20.91
N PHE A 119 -0.21 19.83 20.46
CA PHE A 119 -1.23 19.34 19.54
C PHE A 119 -0.63 18.92 18.20
N GLY A 120 0.37 19.64 17.70
CA GLY A 120 1.12 19.32 16.49
C GLY A 120 1.78 17.95 16.55
N LEU A 121 2.41 17.59 17.66
CA LEU A 121 3.01 16.26 17.87
C LEU A 121 1.94 15.14 17.81
N LEU A 122 0.79 15.36 18.44
CA LEU A 122 -0.30 14.40 18.43
C LEU A 122 -0.97 14.28 17.05
N VAL A 123 -1.15 15.41 16.36
CA VAL A 123 -1.67 15.45 14.98
C VAL A 123 -0.72 14.78 14.00
N ALA A 124 0.60 14.94 14.18
CA ALA A 124 1.61 14.27 13.36
C ALA A 124 1.57 12.74 13.52
N ALA A 125 1.19 12.24 14.70
CA ALA A 125 1.10 10.82 14.97
C ALA A 125 -0.20 10.18 14.43
N ASP A 126 -1.35 10.78 14.72
CA ASP A 126 -2.68 10.17 14.50
C ASP A 126 -3.59 10.97 13.54
N GLY A 127 -3.13 12.11 13.02
CA GLY A 127 -3.92 13.05 12.24
C GLY A 127 -4.78 13.99 13.12
N PRO A 128 -5.38 15.06 12.52
CA PRO A 128 -6.11 16.06 13.26
C PRO A 128 -7.43 15.56 13.87
N MET A 129 -8.08 14.59 13.23
CA MET A 129 -9.35 14.05 13.68
C MET A 129 -9.19 12.61 14.20
N PRO A 130 -9.87 12.21 15.29
CA PRO A 130 -10.84 12.97 16.07
C PRO A 130 -10.22 13.82 17.20
N PHE A 131 -8.89 13.88 17.32
CA PHE A 131 -8.19 14.49 18.45
C PHE A 131 -8.56 15.97 18.63
N LEU A 132 -8.36 16.81 17.60
CA LEU A 132 -8.65 18.25 17.70
C LEU A 132 -10.12 18.55 17.98
N GLY A 133 -11.04 17.70 17.48
CA GLY A 133 -12.45 17.81 17.79
C GLY A 133 -12.78 17.56 19.26
N ARG A 134 -11.99 16.75 19.97
CA ARG A 134 -12.12 16.52 21.42
C ARG A 134 -11.42 17.62 22.21
N ALA A 135 -10.20 18.00 21.82
CA ALA A 135 -9.43 19.05 22.45
C ALA A 135 -10.19 20.39 22.47
N ALA A 136 -10.84 20.74 21.37
CA ALA A 136 -11.64 21.95 21.25
C ALA A 136 -12.86 22.04 22.21
N ARG A 137 -13.17 20.95 22.93
CA ARG A 137 -14.27 20.91 23.92
C ARG A 137 -13.82 21.05 25.37
N VAL A 138 -12.52 21.10 25.62
CA VAL A 138 -11.95 21.16 26.97
C VAL A 138 -12.20 22.56 27.56
N CYS A 139 -11.63 23.60 26.98
CA CYS A 139 -11.83 24.99 27.39
C CYS A 139 -11.70 25.92 26.18
N ARG A 140 -11.88 27.24 26.38
CA ARG A 140 -11.75 28.26 25.31
C ARG A 140 -10.36 28.32 24.73
N HIS A 141 -9.36 28.27 25.58
CA HIS A 141 -7.93 28.29 25.19
C HIS A 141 -7.54 27.07 24.35
N TRP A 142 -7.97 25.87 24.73
CA TRP A 142 -7.76 24.66 23.93
C TRP A 142 -8.52 24.68 22.59
N ARG A 143 -9.68 25.33 22.55
CA ARG A 143 -10.43 25.53 21.31
C ARG A 143 -9.68 26.46 20.37
N GLU A 144 -9.08 27.52 20.87
CA GLU A 144 -8.26 28.44 20.12
C GLU A 144 -7.04 27.73 19.54
N ALA A 145 -6.29 27.01 20.39
CA ALA A 145 -5.16 26.20 19.95
C ALA A 145 -5.56 25.17 18.87
N ALA A 146 -6.62 24.40 19.10
CA ALA A 146 -7.12 23.41 18.13
C ALA A 146 -7.64 24.02 16.82
N SER A 147 -7.90 25.32 16.80
CA SER A 147 -8.38 26.03 15.62
C SER A 147 -7.25 26.60 14.75
N GLN A 148 -6.00 26.53 15.22
CA GLN A 148 -4.87 27.06 14.48
C GLN A 148 -4.67 26.34 13.15
N PRO A 149 -4.61 27.06 12.01
CA PRO A 149 -4.48 26.44 10.67
C PRO A 149 -3.26 25.55 10.52
N ALA A 150 -2.19 25.80 11.28
CA ALA A 150 -0.98 25.00 11.30
C ALA A 150 -1.21 23.53 11.69
N LEU A 151 -2.30 23.19 12.38
CA LEU A 151 -2.65 21.84 12.77
C LEU A 151 -3.46 21.07 11.70
N TRP A 152 -3.90 21.76 10.64
CA TRP A 152 -4.82 21.24 9.63
C TRP A 152 -4.17 21.05 8.25
N HIS A 153 -2.86 20.79 8.20
CA HIS A 153 -2.14 20.58 6.93
C HIS A 153 -2.58 19.31 6.20
N THR A 154 -2.98 18.27 6.93
CA THR A 154 -3.39 16.99 6.34
C THR A 154 -4.72 16.57 6.95
N VAL A 155 -5.74 16.46 6.13
CA VAL A 155 -7.10 16.13 6.58
C VAL A 155 -7.65 14.95 5.79
N THR A 156 -8.21 13.99 6.51
CA THR A 156 -8.97 12.87 5.93
C THR A 156 -10.43 12.99 6.36
N LEU A 157 -11.32 13.04 5.39
CA LEU A 157 -12.76 13.19 5.60
C LEU A 157 -13.49 11.94 5.09
N SER A 158 -14.13 11.25 6.01
CA SER A 158 -14.98 10.09 5.70
C SER A 158 -16.33 10.27 6.39
N PRO A 159 -17.45 10.25 5.66
CA PRO A 159 -18.76 10.21 6.29
C PRO A 159 -18.86 8.99 7.21
N PRO A 160 -19.48 9.13 8.39
CA PRO A 160 -19.70 7.96 9.25
C PRO A 160 -20.52 6.92 8.48
N LEU A 161 -20.08 5.66 8.52
CA LEU A 161 -20.79 4.53 7.93
C LEU A 161 -22.11 4.35 8.71
N ALA A 162 -23.14 5.08 8.30
CA ALA A 162 -24.48 4.88 8.83
C ALA A 162 -25.00 3.54 8.31
N GLY A 163 -25.46 2.67 9.27
CA GLY A 163 -25.86 1.29 8.99
C GLY A 163 -26.68 1.12 7.71
N ARG A 164 -26.51 -0.02 7.12
CA ARG A 164 -27.01 -0.69 5.89
C ARG A 164 -28.00 0.02 4.92
N GLY A 165 -28.22 1.35 4.95
CA GLY A 165 -29.16 2.05 4.07
C GLY A 165 -28.54 3.25 3.34
N VAL A 166 -28.72 3.29 2.02
CA VAL A 166 -28.27 4.41 1.13
C VAL A 166 -28.76 5.78 1.62
N LYS A 167 -29.99 5.87 2.14
CA LYS A 167 -30.56 7.12 2.66
C LYS A 167 -29.82 7.65 3.90
N GLY A 168 -29.26 6.77 4.73
CA GLY A 168 -28.46 7.14 5.91
C GLY A 168 -27.11 7.77 5.53
N SER A 169 -26.47 7.27 4.47
CA SER A 169 -25.20 7.80 3.98
C SER A 169 -25.34 9.25 3.46
N VAL A 170 -26.34 9.52 2.61
CA VAL A 170 -26.57 10.88 2.06
C VAL A 170 -26.85 11.90 3.16
N LYS A 171 -27.61 11.53 4.20
CA LYS A 171 -27.87 12.41 5.34
C LYS A 171 -26.58 12.70 6.14
N ALA A 172 -25.73 11.69 6.31
CA ALA A 172 -24.43 11.84 6.99
C ALA A 172 -23.48 12.75 6.20
N GLU A 173 -23.43 12.59 4.86
CA GLU A 173 -22.63 13.47 3.98
C GLU A 173 -23.10 14.92 4.05
N LYS A 174 -24.42 15.18 3.98
CA LYS A 174 -24.99 16.56 4.11
C LYS A 174 -24.66 17.18 5.47
N LYS A 175 -24.74 16.40 6.56
CA LYS A 175 -24.38 16.89 7.89
C LYS A 175 -22.89 17.23 7.99
N LEU A 176 -22.03 16.39 7.40
CA LEU A 176 -20.59 16.64 7.39
C LEU A 176 -20.26 17.85 6.52
N LEU A 177 -20.91 17.99 5.36
CA LEU A 177 -20.76 19.16 4.47
C LEU A 177 -21.09 20.45 5.20
N ALA A 178 -22.24 20.56 5.87
CA ALA A 178 -22.59 21.73 6.67
C ALA A 178 -21.56 22.06 7.77
N SER A 179 -20.91 21.03 8.34
CA SER A 179 -19.81 21.26 9.27
C SER A 179 -18.55 21.78 8.57
N LEU A 180 -18.28 21.34 7.35
CA LEU A 180 -17.13 21.79 6.55
C LEU A 180 -17.29 23.24 6.07
N GLU A 181 -18.49 23.66 5.70
CA GLU A 181 -18.82 25.05 5.34
C GLU A 181 -18.43 26.02 6.46
N TRP A 182 -18.60 25.59 7.71
CA TRP A 182 -18.19 26.40 8.86
C TRP A 182 -16.70 26.27 9.21
N LEU A 183 -16.11 25.07 9.03
CA LEU A 183 -14.72 24.80 9.43
C LEU A 183 -13.68 25.33 8.43
N MET A 184 -13.95 25.20 7.13
CA MET A 184 -12.95 25.47 6.08
C MET A 184 -12.45 26.91 6.06
N PRO A 185 -13.32 27.94 6.12
CA PRO A 185 -12.86 29.34 6.06
C PRO A 185 -11.85 29.68 7.14
N ASN A 186 -12.02 29.09 8.33
CA ASN A 186 -11.26 29.47 9.52
C ASN A 186 -10.02 28.61 9.79
N ARG A 187 -9.94 27.38 9.24
CA ARG A 187 -8.94 26.39 9.64
C ARG A 187 -8.14 25.79 8.50
N PHE A 188 -8.69 25.74 7.28
CA PHE A 188 -8.08 25.02 6.18
C PHE A 188 -7.24 25.89 5.22
N SER A 189 -6.96 27.14 5.57
CA SER A 189 -6.11 28.04 4.76
C SER A 189 -4.70 27.49 4.54
N GLN A 190 -4.21 26.61 5.43
CA GLN A 190 -2.91 25.95 5.35
C GLN A 190 -3.00 24.48 4.89
N LEU A 191 -4.18 24.02 4.44
CA LEU A 191 -4.37 22.64 4.03
C LEU A 191 -3.52 22.30 2.80
N GLN A 192 -2.68 21.27 2.93
CA GLN A 192 -1.80 20.78 1.88
C GLN A 192 -2.25 19.43 1.33
N LYS A 193 -2.78 18.55 2.18
CA LYS A 193 -3.18 17.19 1.79
C LYS A 193 -4.61 16.91 2.21
N LEU A 194 -5.45 16.62 1.23
CA LEU A 194 -6.85 16.24 1.45
C LEU A 194 -7.10 14.82 0.96
N THR A 195 -7.73 14.02 1.80
CA THR A 195 -8.21 12.69 1.44
C THR A 195 -9.71 12.61 1.70
N LEU A 196 -10.49 12.30 0.66
CA LEU A 196 -11.92 12.03 0.75
C LEU A 196 -12.15 10.53 0.56
N ILE A 197 -12.88 9.90 1.51
CA ILE A 197 -13.13 8.45 1.50
C ILE A 197 -14.63 8.20 1.61
N HIS A 198 -15.17 7.32 0.75
CA HIS A 198 -16.57 6.85 0.77
C HIS A 198 -17.63 7.96 0.60
N TRP A 199 -17.32 9.01 -0.13
CA TRP A 199 -18.29 10.05 -0.48
C TRP A 199 -19.07 9.67 -1.75
N LYS A 200 -20.40 9.70 -1.69
CA LYS A 200 -21.24 9.20 -2.80
C LYS A 200 -22.04 10.30 -3.52
N SER A 201 -22.37 11.38 -2.87
CA SER A 201 -23.28 12.39 -3.44
C SER A 201 -22.80 13.84 -3.33
N GLN A 202 -21.96 14.17 -2.33
CA GLN A 202 -21.61 15.57 -2.03
C GLN A 202 -20.17 15.94 -2.39
N VAL A 203 -19.47 15.12 -3.18
CA VAL A 203 -18.06 15.36 -3.56
C VAL A 203 -17.90 16.70 -4.26
N HIS A 204 -18.77 17.03 -5.21
CA HIS A 204 -18.74 18.30 -5.94
C HIS A 204 -18.79 19.50 -4.99
N ALA A 205 -19.71 19.48 -4.01
CA ALA A 205 -19.84 20.58 -3.04
C ALA A 205 -18.60 20.71 -2.15
N VAL A 206 -18.00 19.59 -1.73
CA VAL A 206 -16.74 19.61 -0.96
C VAL A 206 -15.61 20.19 -1.79
N LEU A 207 -15.45 19.75 -3.04
CA LEU A 207 -14.38 20.25 -3.93
C LEU A 207 -14.55 21.74 -4.25
N LYS A 208 -15.79 22.24 -4.34
CA LYS A 208 -16.06 23.66 -4.47
C LYS A 208 -15.56 24.45 -3.26
N LEU A 209 -15.89 24.02 -2.05
CA LEU A 209 -15.37 24.65 -0.83
C LEU A 209 -13.84 24.61 -0.76
N VAL A 210 -13.24 23.47 -1.16
CA VAL A 210 -11.78 23.33 -1.21
C VAL A 210 -11.15 24.32 -2.19
N SER A 211 -11.73 24.51 -3.37
CA SER A 211 -11.24 25.49 -4.35
C SER A 211 -11.32 26.93 -3.83
N GLU A 212 -12.28 27.23 -2.98
CA GLU A 212 -12.47 28.56 -2.41
C GLU A 212 -11.55 28.86 -1.22
N PHE A 213 -11.37 27.87 -0.31
CA PHE A 213 -10.71 28.10 0.98
C PHE A 213 -9.34 27.45 1.13
N CYS A 214 -8.89 26.59 0.20
CA CYS A 214 -7.66 25.82 0.34
C CYS A 214 -6.63 26.06 -0.79
N PRO A 215 -6.11 27.29 -0.97
CA PRO A 215 -5.22 27.62 -2.09
C PRO A 215 -3.86 26.91 -2.02
N ARG A 216 -3.44 26.42 -0.83
CA ARG A 216 -2.16 25.71 -0.61
C ARG A 216 -2.26 24.20 -0.82
N LEU A 217 -3.36 23.70 -1.36
CA LEU A 217 -3.53 22.27 -1.60
C LEU A 217 -2.48 21.76 -2.60
N THR A 218 -1.72 20.74 -2.21
CA THR A 218 -0.67 20.09 -3.02
C THR A 218 -1.03 18.67 -3.43
N PHE A 219 -1.86 17.99 -2.63
CA PHE A 219 -2.24 16.59 -2.81
C PHE A 219 -3.74 16.40 -2.56
N LEU A 220 -4.42 15.77 -3.53
CA LEU A 220 -5.81 15.33 -3.41
C LEU A 220 -5.92 13.84 -3.63
N LYS A 221 -6.55 13.13 -2.68
CA LYS A 221 -6.92 11.72 -2.82
C LYS A 221 -8.44 11.56 -2.72
N LEU A 222 -9.01 10.92 -3.74
CA LEU A 222 -10.41 10.48 -3.77
C LEU A 222 -10.42 8.96 -3.75
N SER A 223 -11.01 8.35 -2.73
CA SER A 223 -11.08 6.90 -2.56
C SER A 223 -12.52 6.46 -2.37
N ASP A 224 -13.01 5.59 -3.24
CA ASP A 224 -14.43 5.16 -3.29
C ASP A 224 -15.39 6.36 -3.29
N CYS A 225 -15.06 7.37 -4.11
CA CYS A 225 -15.88 8.55 -4.30
C CYS A 225 -16.67 8.46 -5.60
N HIS A 226 -17.93 8.93 -5.56
CA HIS A 226 -18.83 8.94 -6.70
C HIS A 226 -19.21 10.37 -7.03
N SER A 227 -19.84 10.57 -8.21
CA SER A 227 -20.35 11.90 -8.64
C SER A 227 -19.28 12.99 -8.67
N VAL A 228 -18.06 12.63 -9.09
CA VAL A 228 -16.99 13.59 -9.34
C VAL A 228 -17.19 14.17 -10.75
N THR A 229 -17.52 15.45 -10.84
CA THR A 229 -17.84 16.12 -12.11
C THR A 229 -16.62 16.80 -12.71
N THR A 230 -16.65 17.02 -14.02
CA THR A 230 -15.63 17.77 -14.77
C THR A 230 -15.44 19.17 -14.19
N ASP A 231 -16.54 19.89 -13.96
CA ASP A 231 -16.49 21.25 -13.44
C ASP A 231 -15.79 21.34 -12.07
N ALA A 232 -16.04 20.38 -11.19
CA ALA A 232 -15.41 20.35 -9.87
C ALA A 232 -13.88 20.20 -9.97
N LEU A 233 -13.39 19.29 -10.83
CA LEU A 233 -11.96 19.08 -11.00
C LEU A 233 -11.27 20.25 -11.70
N VAL A 234 -11.88 20.81 -12.74
CA VAL A 234 -11.35 21.97 -13.47
C VAL A 234 -11.32 23.21 -12.57
N MET A 235 -12.38 23.47 -11.81
CA MET A 235 -12.43 24.55 -10.83
C MET A 235 -11.29 24.42 -9.79
N LEU A 236 -11.09 23.20 -9.27
CA LEU A 236 -10.00 22.91 -8.35
C LEU A 236 -8.62 23.13 -9.00
N ALA A 237 -8.45 22.71 -10.26
CA ALA A 237 -7.22 22.92 -11.01
C ALA A 237 -6.89 24.41 -11.16
N LYS A 238 -7.90 25.25 -11.42
CA LYS A 238 -7.74 26.71 -11.55
C LYS A 238 -7.47 27.42 -10.23
N ALA A 239 -8.08 26.96 -9.14
CA ALA A 239 -7.95 27.60 -7.83
C ALA A 239 -6.69 27.15 -7.06
N CYS A 240 -6.33 25.88 -7.14
CA CYS A 240 -5.21 25.30 -6.37
C CYS A 240 -3.94 25.21 -7.21
N HIS A 241 -3.22 26.31 -7.37
CA HIS A 241 -2.01 26.39 -8.22
C HIS A 241 -0.85 25.52 -7.75
N GLN A 242 -0.85 25.10 -6.47
CA GLN A 242 0.18 24.21 -5.91
C GLN A 242 -0.17 22.72 -6.03
N LEU A 243 -1.36 22.39 -6.53
CA LEU A 243 -1.81 21.00 -6.68
C LEU A 243 -1.00 20.30 -7.77
N HIS A 244 -0.17 19.35 -7.36
CA HIS A 244 0.72 18.56 -8.22
C HIS A 244 0.57 17.05 -8.06
N SER A 245 -0.33 16.59 -7.18
CA SER A 245 -0.53 15.15 -6.90
C SER A 245 -2.03 14.83 -6.83
N LEU A 246 -2.46 13.93 -7.70
CA LEU A 246 -3.87 13.48 -7.79
C LEU A 246 -3.93 11.95 -7.68
N HIS A 247 -4.75 11.46 -6.74
CA HIS A 247 -4.94 10.04 -6.51
C HIS A 247 -6.44 9.69 -6.59
N LEU A 248 -6.82 8.92 -7.63
CA LEU A 248 -8.20 8.53 -7.94
C LEU A 248 -8.35 7.01 -7.80
N GLN A 249 -8.35 6.50 -6.57
CA GLN A 249 -8.43 5.08 -6.30
C GLN A 249 -9.88 4.64 -6.11
N HIS A 250 -10.32 3.63 -6.89
CA HIS A 250 -11.67 3.06 -6.83
C HIS A 250 -12.81 4.08 -6.92
N SER A 251 -12.52 5.28 -7.42
CA SER A 251 -13.50 6.34 -7.56
C SER A 251 -14.11 6.34 -8.94
N MET A 252 -15.42 6.56 -9.01
CA MET A 252 -16.14 6.70 -10.27
C MET A 252 -15.97 8.14 -10.77
N VAL A 253 -14.91 8.34 -11.54
CA VAL A 253 -14.59 9.61 -12.19
C VAL A 253 -14.58 9.39 -13.69
N GLU A 254 -15.27 10.23 -14.44
CA GLU A 254 -15.27 10.17 -15.90
C GLU A 254 -13.89 10.54 -16.45
N SER A 255 -13.47 9.85 -17.52
CA SER A 255 -12.19 10.13 -18.17
C SER A 255 -12.09 11.57 -18.68
N THR A 256 -13.19 12.12 -19.19
CA THR A 256 -13.29 13.52 -19.62
C THR A 256 -12.96 14.50 -18.51
N ALA A 257 -13.45 14.25 -17.29
CA ALA A 257 -13.14 15.06 -16.13
C ALA A 257 -11.65 15.07 -15.79
N VAL A 258 -11.01 13.89 -15.87
CA VAL A 258 -9.58 13.77 -15.62
C VAL A 258 -8.76 14.41 -16.75
N VAL A 259 -9.15 14.22 -18.01
CA VAL A 259 -8.48 14.84 -19.16
C VAL A 259 -8.54 16.36 -19.04
N SER A 260 -9.72 16.95 -18.82
CA SER A 260 -9.86 18.40 -18.67
C SER A 260 -9.09 18.94 -17.46
N PHE A 261 -9.00 18.17 -16.37
CA PHE A 261 -8.14 18.51 -15.24
C PHE A 261 -6.66 18.51 -15.64
N LEU A 262 -6.19 17.53 -16.42
CA LEU A 262 -4.80 17.43 -16.86
C LEU A 262 -4.44 18.51 -17.91
N GLU A 263 -5.37 18.92 -18.74
CA GLU A 263 -5.19 20.06 -19.65
C GLU A 263 -4.88 21.36 -18.89
N GLU A 264 -5.55 21.57 -17.76
CA GLU A 264 -5.33 22.76 -16.92
C GLU A 264 -4.13 22.61 -15.96
N ALA A 265 -4.04 21.47 -15.26
CA ALA A 265 -3.07 21.25 -14.18
C ALA A 265 -1.79 20.54 -14.65
N GLY A 266 -1.79 19.92 -15.82
CA GLY A 266 -0.76 19.00 -16.30
C GLY A 266 0.68 19.53 -16.22
N PRO A 267 0.98 20.79 -16.62
CA PRO A 267 2.34 21.32 -16.56
C PRO A 267 2.98 21.34 -15.19
N ARG A 268 2.17 21.26 -14.11
CA ARG A 268 2.64 21.20 -12.72
C ARG A 268 2.49 19.82 -12.07
N MET A 269 1.80 18.88 -12.75
CA MET A 269 1.58 17.54 -12.20
C MET A 269 2.88 16.76 -12.04
N ARG A 270 3.06 16.16 -10.86
CA ARG A 270 4.20 15.31 -10.51
C ARG A 270 3.81 13.88 -10.21
N ARG A 271 2.61 13.66 -9.66
CA ARG A 271 2.17 12.33 -9.20
C ARG A 271 0.73 12.06 -9.59
N LEU A 272 0.51 10.92 -10.24
CA LEU A 272 -0.81 10.52 -10.71
C LEU A 272 -1.03 9.03 -10.41
N TRP A 273 -2.08 8.73 -9.64
CA TRP A 273 -2.53 7.37 -9.34
C TRP A 273 -3.97 7.20 -9.84
N LEU A 274 -4.17 6.23 -10.69
CA LEU A 274 -5.45 5.97 -11.32
C LEU A 274 -5.88 4.52 -11.14
N THR A 275 -7.18 4.28 -10.99
CA THR A 275 -7.75 2.95 -11.17
C THR A 275 -8.12 2.78 -12.63
N TYR A 276 -7.58 1.73 -13.26
CA TYR A 276 -7.82 1.46 -14.67
C TYR A 276 -9.28 1.09 -14.93
N SER A 277 -9.84 1.72 -15.94
CA SER A 277 -11.10 1.36 -16.61
C SER A 277 -10.89 1.47 -18.12
N PHE A 278 -11.83 0.99 -18.92
CA PHE A 278 -11.76 1.16 -20.38
C PHE A 278 -11.64 2.65 -20.81
N GLN A 279 -12.11 3.57 -19.98
CA GLN A 279 -12.02 5.01 -20.21
C GLN A 279 -10.60 5.58 -19.96
N THR A 280 -9.73 4.85 -19.30
CA THR A 280 -8.36 5.30 -18.97
C THR A 280 -7.50 5.51 -20.22
N THR A 281 -7.90 4.92 -21.36
CA THR A 281 -7.21 5.12 -22.64
C THR A 281 -7.21 6.59 -23.06
N ALA A 282 -8.29 7.32 -22.82
CA ALA A 282 -8.36 8.77 -23.09
C ALA A 282 -7.41 9.57 -22.19
N ILE A 283 -7.32 9.19 -20.91
CA ILE A 283 -6.39 9.82 -19.95
C ILE A 283 -4.94 9.58 -20.37
N LEU A 284 -4.62 8.36 -20.79
CA LEU A 284 -3.30 8.07 -21.35
C LEU A 284 -3.03 8.87 -22.62
N GLY A 285 -4.02 9.04 -23.48
CA GLY A 285 -3.92 9.91 -24.67
C GLY A 285 -3.50 11.33 -24.32
N ALA A 286 -4.09 11.92 -23.29
CA ALA A 286 -3.73 13.25 -22.79
C ALA A 286 -2.29 13.28 -22.22
N LEU A 287 -1.89 12.28 -21.44
CA LEU A 287 -0.51 12.14 -20.93
C LEU A 287 0.49 12.00 -22.09
N LEU A 288 0.14 11.23 -23.11
CA LEU A 288 0.95 11.02 -24.31
C LEU A 288 1.04 12.26 -25.20
N GLY A 289 0.06 13.16 -25.14
CA GLY A 289 0.08 14.48 -25.75
C GLY A 289 1.03 15.47 -25.07
N SER A 290 1.86 14.99 -24.13
CA SER A 290 2.83 15.79 -23.36
C SER A 290 2.20 16.82 -22.43
N CYS A 291 0.97 16.59 -21.97
CA CYS A 291 0.31 17.45 -20.98
C CYS A 291 1.05 17.51 -19.65
N CYS A 292 1.79 16.42 -19.28
CA CYS A 292 2.42 16.29 -17.96
C CYS A 292 3.93 16.05 -18.06
N PRO A 293 4.73 17.00 -18.57
CA PRO A 293 6.16 16.81 -18.78
C PRO A 293 6.98 16.65 -17.49
N LYS A 294 6.42 17.08 -16.34
CA LYS A 294 7.06 16.99 -15.02
C LYS A 294 6.58 15.78 -14.20
N LEU A 295 5.87 14.83 -14.84
CA LEU A 295 5.33 13.67 -14.12
C LEU A 295 6.48 12.77 -13.65
N GLN A 296 6.52 12.51 -12.34
CA GLN A 296 7.51 11.70 -11.65
C GLN A 296 6.96 10.32 -11.26
N VAL A 297 5.69 10.25 -10.90
CA VAL A 297 5.04 9.01 -10.48
C VAL A 297 3.77 8.77 -11.29
N LEU A 298 3.72 7.62 -11.96
CA LEU A 298 2.52 7.12 -12.63
C LEU A 298 2.20 5.72 -12.12
N GLU A 299 1.03 5.58 -11.51
CA GLU A 299 0.50 4.29 -11.12
C GLU A 299 -0.87 4.04 -11.74
N LEU A 300 -0.98 2.91 -12.42
CA LEU A 300 -2.22 2.39 -12.95
C LEU A 300 -2.50 1.04 -12.28
N SER A 301 -3.63 0.93 -11.59
CA SER A 301 -4.04 -0.31 -10.93
C SER A 301 -5.45 -0.69 -11.34
N THR A 302 -5.76 -1.98 -11.44
CA THR A 302 -7.14 -2.40 -11.62
C THR A 302 -7.86 -2.54 -10.29
N GLY A 303 -9.15 -2.18 -10.27
CA GLY A 303 -10.05 -2.53 -9.17
C GLY A 303 -10.37 -4.03 -9.16
N LEU A 304 -11.08 -4.47 -8.12
CA LEU A 304 -11.51 -5.86 -7.95
C LEU A 304 -12.44 -6.35 -9.08
N ASN A 305 -13.13 -5.43 -9.75
CA ASN A 305 -13.94 -5.72 -10.94
C ASN A 305 -13.04 -5.77 -12.17
N ARG A 306 -12.65 -6.97 -12.58
CA ARG A 306 -11.78 -7.22 -13.73
C ARG A 306 -12.43 -6.75 -15.03
N ASN A 307 -11.93 -5.68 -15.61
CA ASN A 307 -12.16 -5.39 -17.02
C ASN A 307 -11.24 -6.28 -17.85
N ASN A 308 -11.81 -7.13 -18.68
CA ASN A 308 -11.06 -8.06 -19.55
C ASN A 308 -10.40 -7.39 -20.76
N THR A 309 -10.56 -6.08 -20.92
CA THR A 309 -9.96 -5.35 -22.05
C THR A 309 -8.52 -4.97 -21.71
N PRO A 310 -7.52 -5.43 -22.50
CA PRO A 310 -6.14 -5.06 -22.25
C PRO A 310 -5.90 -3.58 -22.59
N LEU A 311 -5.08 -2.93 -21.79
CA LEU A 311 -4.57 -1.61 -22.07
C LEU A 311 -3.50 -1.69 -23.18
N LEU A 312 -3.67 -0.99 -24.28
CA LEU A 312 -2.61 -0.83 -25.27
C LEU A 312 -1.66 0.29 -24.84
N LEU A 313 -0.47 -0.08 -24.38
CA LEU A 313 0.53 0.87 -23.87
C LEU A 313 1.52 1.25 -24.96
N PRO A 314 1.50 2.50 -25.46
CA PRO A 314 2.50 3.00 -26.40
C PRO A 314 3.75 3.46 -25.64
N ILE A 315 4.69 2.55 -25.40
CA ILE A 315 5.85 2.73 -24.54
C ILE A 315 6.68 3.95 -24.96
N GLU A 316 7.06 4.01 -26.24
CA GLU A 316 7.96 5.05 -26.76
C GLU A 316 7.31 6.45 -26.71
N VAL A 317 6.00 6.52 -26.87
CA VAL A 317 5.27 7.80 -26.75
C VAL A 317 5.18 8.24 -25.29
N LEU A 318 4.96 7.29 -24.36
CA LEU A 318 5.00 7.58 -22.93
C LEU A 318 6.39 8.07 -22.48
N GLN A 319 7.46 7.46 -22.98
CA GLN A 319 8.84 7.89 -22.72
C GLN A 319 9.07 9.34 -23.15
N LYS A 320 8.57 9.73 -24.33
CA LYS A 320 8.65 11.11 -24.83
C LYS A 320 7.78 12.10 -24.05
N GLY A 321 6.57 11.66 -23.67
CA GLY A 321 5.60 12.50 -22.96
C GLY A 321 5.93 12.75 -21.49
N CYS A 322 6.62 11.81 -20.84
CA CYS A 322 6.94 11.86 -19.41
C CYS A 322 8.44 11.61 -19.15
N PRO A 323 9.34 12.51 -19.59
CA PRO A 323 10.80 12.28 -19.49
C PRO A 323 11.34 12.30 -18.06
N GLN A 324 10.60 12.85 -17.11
CA GLN A 324 11.00 12.94 -15.69
C GLN A 324 10.44 11.80 -14.83
N LEU A 325 9.90 10.73 -15.46
CA LEU A 325 9.29 9.64 -14.74
C LEU A 325 10.33 8.88 -13.90
N GLN A 326 10.09 8.80 -12.60
CA GLN A 326 10.90 8.10 -11.60
C GLN A 326 10.25 6.78 -11.17
N VAL A 327 8.93 6.73 -11.13
CA VAL A 327 8.17 5.56 -10.69
C VAL A 327 7.09 5.22 -11.70
N LEU A 328 7.12 4.01 -12.22
CA LEU A 328 6.07 3.45 -13.09
C LEU A 328 5.53 2.16 -12.48
N ARG A 329 4.25 2.15 -12.11
CA ARG A 329 3.57 0.98 -11.57
C ARG A 329 2.35 0.62 -12.40
N LEU A 330 2.32 -0.62 -12.90
CA LEU A 330 1.22 -1.21 -13.66
C LEU A 330 0.71 -2.44 -12.89
N LEU A 331 -0.15 -2.21 -11.91
CA LEU A 331 -0.51 -3.21 -10.89
C LEU A 331 -1.78 -3.98 -11.26
N ASN A 332 -1.72 -5.30 -11.28
CA ASN A 332 -2.83 -6.19 -11.68
C ASN A 332 -3.45 -5.86 -13.05
N LEU A 333 -2.72 -5.19 -13.90
CA LEU A 333 -3.21 -4.66 -15.16
C LEU A 333 -2.93 -5.66 -16.29
N MET A 334 -3.95 -6.01 -17.05
CA MET A 334 -3.74 -6.62 -18.36
C MET A 334 -3.42 -5.51 -19.35
N TRP A 335 -2.18 -5.48 -19.82
CA TRP A 335 -1.75 -4.51 -20.82
C TRP A 335 -0.93 -5.19 -21.91
N LEU A 336 -0.89 -4.58 -23.08
CA LEU A 336 -0.10 -5.05 -24.21
C LEU A 336 0.74 -3.89 -24.74
N PRO A 337 1.99 -4.11 -25.07
CA PRO A 337 2.77 -3.09 -25.75
C PRO A 337 2.18 -2.81 -27.12
N LYS A 338 2.00 -1.56 -27.48
CA LYS A 338 1.64 -1.19 -28.84
C LYS A 338 2.76 -1.67 -29.77
N PRO A 339 2.45 -2.39 -30.87
CA PRO A 339 3.48 -2.81 -31.82
C PRO A 339 4.25 -1.60 -32.34
N SER A 340 5.58 -1.68 -32.30
CA SER A 340 6.43 -0.74 -33.02
C SER A 340 6.42 -1.12 -34.50
N GLY A 341 6.37 -0.14 -35.41
CA GLY A 341 6.51 -0.39 -36.84
C GLY A 341 7.84 -1.09 -37.15
N ARG A 342 7.88 -1.90 -38.22
CA ARG A 342 9.14 -2.54 -38.65
C ARG A 342 10.20 -1.45 -38.88
N GLY A 343 11.33 -1.52 -38.16
CA GLY A 343 12.41 -0.54 -38.25
C GLY A 343 12.20 0.72 -37.39
N ALA A 344 11.21 0.77 -36.51
CA ALA A 344 11.09 1.87 -35.57
C ALA A 344 12.29 1.88 -34.63
N ALA A 345 12.96 3.03 -34.52
CA ALA A 345 14.02 3.22 -33.54
C ALA A 345 13.47 3.07 -32.12
N LEU A 346 14.27 2.51 -31.22
CA LEU A 346 13.97 2.50 -29.79
C LEU A 346 13.71 3.93 -29.30
N GLY A 347 12.73 4.12 -28.43
CA GLY A 347 12.45 5.43 -27.84
C GLY A 347 13.59 5.92 -26.95
N PRO A 348 13.45 7.10 -26.31
CA PRO A 348 14.51 7.67 -25.46
C PRO A 348 14.73 6.90 -24.15
N GLY A 349 13.86 5.94 -23.79
CA GLY A 349 13.85 5.30 -22.48
C GLY A 349 13.27 6.20 -21.38
N PHE A 350 13.48 5.79 -20.14
CA PHE A 350 13.15 6.58 -18.95
C PHE A 350 14.43 6.84 -18.13
N PRO A 351 15.18 7.91 -18.42
CA PRO A 351 16.51 8.12 -17.82
C PRO A 351 16.50 8.32 -16.32
N ASN A 352 15.39 8.79 -15.76
CA ASN A 352 15.23 9.06 -14.33
C ASN A 352 14.47 7.94 -13.59
N LEU A 353 14.16 6.81 -14.24
CA LEU A 353 13.36 5.76 -13.62
C LEU A 353 14.15 5.04 -12.53
N GLU A 354 13.59 5.07 -11.33
CA GLU A 354 14.13 4.42 -10.12
C GLU A 354 13.33 3.17 -9.75
N GLU A 355 12.02 3.14 -10.07
CA GLU A 355 11.13 2.03 -9.76
C GLU A 355 10.27 1.63 -10.97
N LEU A 356 10.31 0.34 -11.31
CA LEU A 356 9.36 -0.30 -12.22
C LEU A 356 8.66 -1.45 -11.52
N CYS A 357 7.32 -1.39 -11.44
CA CYS A 357 6.51 -2.49 -10.94
C CYS A 357 5.50 -2.95 -12.00
N LEU A 358 5.62 -4.22 -12.39
CA LEU A 358 4.71 -4.89 -13.32
C LEU A 358 3.98 -6.06 -12.65
N ALA A 359 3.94 -6.11 -11.33
CA ALA A 359 3.40 -7.23 -10.56
C ALA A 359 1.92 -7.49 -10.89
N SER A 360 1.63 -8.71 -11.38
CA SER A 360 0.28 -9.12 -11.73
C SER A 360 0.17 -10.64 -11.86
N SER A 361 -1.00 -11.18 -11.58
CA SER A 361 -1.31 -12.60 -11.85
C SER A 361 -1.48 -12.93 -13.34
N THR A 362 -1.47 -11.93 -14.22
CA THR A 362 -1.82 -12.08 -15.64
C THR A 362 -0.75 -11.54 -16.60
N CYS A 363 0.48 -11.34 -16.15
CA CYS A 363 1.58 -10.75 -16.93
C CYS A 363 2.30 -11.71 -17.90
N ASN A 364 1.62 -12.73 -18.42
CA ASN A 364 2.23 -13.69 -19.35
C ASN A 364 2.61 -13.13 -20.72
N PHE A 365 2.39 -11.85 -21.00
CA PHE A 365 2.70 -11.18 -22.26
C PHE A 365 3.98 -10.34 -22.17
N VAL A 366 4.51 -10.09 -20.99
CA VAL A 366 5.77 -9.33 -20.82
C VAL A 366 6.94 -10.26 -21.14
N SER A 367 7.59 -10.00 -22.29
CA SER A 367 8.80 -10.69 -22.75
C SER A 367 10.04 -9.86 -22.49
N ASN A 368 11.23 -10.45 -22.73
CA ASN A 368 12.50 -9.73 -22.65
C ASN A 368 12.53 -8.48 -23.57
N ASP A 369 11.94 -8.59 -24.78
CA ASP A 369 11.89 -7.46 -25.73
C ASP A 369 11.04 -6.31 -25.17
N VAL A 370 9.90 -6.63 -24.55
CA VAL A 370 9.04 -5.62 -23.91
C VAL A 370 9.76 -4.95 -22.74
N LEU A 371 10.45 -5.74 -21.94
CA LEU A 371 11.24 -5.23 -20.81
C LEU A 371 12.40 -4.36 -21.29
N SER A 372 13.09 -4.77 -22.35
CA SER A 372 14.14 -4.00 -22.98
C SER A 372 13.63 -2.66 -23.53
N ARG A 373 12.48 -2.64 -24.22
CA ARG A 373 11.84 -1.40 -24.69
C ARG A 373 11.49 -0.45 -23.56
N LEU A 374 11.09 -0.97 -22.40
CA LEU A 374 10.79 -0.15 -21.22
C LEU A 374 12.06 0.43 -20.58
N LEU A 375 13.13 -0.36 -20.49
CA LEU A 375 14.26 -0.11 -19.59
C LEU A 375 15.60 0.19 -20.28
N HIS A 376 15.73 0.09 -21.61
CA HIS A 376 17.02 0.28 -22.29
C HIS A 376 17.71 1.62 -21.97
N GLY A 377 16.95 2.67 -21.64
CA GLY A 377 17.45 3.98 -21.24
C GLY A 377 17.25 4.28 -19.76
N SER A 378 17.25 3.27 -18.86
CA SER A 378 16.96 3.44 -17.43
C SER A 378 18.14 2.96 -16.56
N PRO A 379 19.27 3.68 -16.51
CA PRO A 379 20.45 3.27 -15.74
C PRO A 379 20.27 3.40 -14.23
N ASN A 380 19.34 4.25 -13.78
CA ASN A 380 19.14 4.60 -12.37
C ASN A 380 18.13 3.69 -11.65
N LEU A 381 17.69 2.61 -12.29
CA LEU A 381 16.68 1.71 -11.71
C LEU A 381 17.22 1.02 -10.46
N ARG A 382 16.50 1.16 -9.35
CA ARG A 382 16.81 0.58 -8.03
C ARG A 382 15.85 -0.53 -7.62
N LEU A 383 14.58 -0.42 -8.04
CA LEU A 383 13.55 -1.41 -7.73
C LEU A 383 12.92 -1.95 -9.02
N LEU A 384 12.96 -3.26 -9.18
CA LEU A 384 12.33 -3.98 -10.28
C LEU A 384 11.42 -5.09 -9.75
N ASP A 385 10.10 -4.91 -9.91
CA ASP A 385 9.10 -5.88 -9.51
C ASP A 385 8.43 -6.52 -10.74
N LEU A 386 8.81 -7.76 -11.01
CA LEU A 386 8.37 -8.58 -12.14
C LEU A 386 7.55 -9.80 -11.68
N ARG A 387 6.99 -9.76 -10.48
CA ARG A 387 6.24 -10.91 -9.98
C ARG A 387 5.07 -11.26 -10.87
N GLY A 388 5.01 -12.53 -11.29
CA GLY A 388 4.05 -13.05 -12.24
C GLY A 388 4.44 -12.92 -13.71
N CYS A 389 5.59 -12.31 -14.06
CA CYS A 389 6.09 -12.19 -15.42
C CYS A 389 6.88 -13.45 -15.84
N ALA A 390 6.19 -14.51 -16.21
CA ALA A 390 6.79 -15.83 -16.45
C ALA A 390 7.60 -15.95 -17.76
N ARG A 391 7.53 -14.97 -18.67
CA ARG A 391 8.29 -14.97 -19.94
C ARG A 391 9.61 -14.23 -19.86
N ILE A 392 9.90 -13.58 -18.74
CA ILE A 392 11.20 -12.97 -18.51
C ILE A 392 12.19 -14.07 -18.20
N THR A 393 13.38 -13.98 -18.77
CA THR A 393 14.49 -14.92 -18.56
C THR A 393 15.69 -14.25 -17.90
N PRO A 394 16.62 -15.02 -17.32
CA PRO A 394 17.85 -14.46 -16.76
C PRO A 394 18.66 -13.62 -17.76
N ALA A 395 18.71 -14.05 -19.01
CA ALA A 395 19.41 -13.31 -20.07
C ALA A 395 18.81 -11.90 -20.29
N GLY A 396 17.47 -11.80 -20.30
CA GLY A 396 16.81 -10.50 -20.45
C GLY A 396 17.08 -9.55 -19.28
N LEU A 397 17.27 -10.08 -18.08
CA LEU A 397 17.63 -9.29 -16.90
C LEU A 397 19.12 -8.88 -16.90
N ARG A 398 20.01 -9.79 -17.36
CA ARG A 398 21.45 -9.50 -17.50
C ARG A 398 21.69 -8.29 -18.40
N ASP A 399 20.94 -8.18 -19.47
CA ASP A 399 21.16 -7.18 -20.53
C ASP A 399 20.58 -5.78 -20.18
N LEU A 400 19.94 -5.62 -19.02
CA LEU A 400 19.43 -4.33 -18.54
C LEU A 400 20.57 -3.34 -18.23
N PRO A 401 20.40 -2.03 -18.49
CA PRO A 401 21.44 -1.02 -18.28
C PRO A 401 21.72 -0.67 -16.82
N CYS A 402 20.80 -0.98 -15.91
CA CYS A 402 20.94 -0.66 -14.48
C CYS A 402 22.05 -1.49 -13.83
N LYS A 403 22.96 -0.82 -13.11
CA LYS A 403 24.09 -1.45 -12.41
C LYS A 403 23.87 -1.54 -10.89
N GLU A 404 23.02 -0.68 -10.35
CA GLU A 404 22.82 -0.50 -8.91
C GLU A 404 21.41 -0.90 -8.46
N LEU A 405 20.93 -2.06 -8.92
CA LEU A 405 19.63 -2.56 -8.51
C LEU A 405 19.68 -3.00 -7.04
N GLU A 406 18.78 -2.43 -6.22
CA GLU A 406 18.70 -2.73 -4.78
C GLU A 406 17.63 -3.78 -4.47
N GLN A 407 16.54 -3.82 -5.25
CA GLN A 407 15.42 -4.72 -5.01
C GLN A 407 15.00 -5.40 -6.31
N LEU A 408 15.10 -6.72 -6.35
CA LEU A 408 14.61 -7.56 -7.44
C LEU A 408 13.55 -8.51 -6.93
N HIS A 409 12.31 -8.30 -7.34
CA HIS A 409 11.19 -9.17 -7.05
C HIS A 409 10.77 -9.89 -8.33
N TRP A 410 11.18 -11.15 -8.47
CA TRP A 410 10.92 -11.95 -9.66
C TRP A 410 10.27 -13.30 -9.33
N GLY A 411 9.40 -13.29 -8.33
CA GLY A 411 8.64 -14.47 -7.92
C GLY A 411 7.56 -14.85 -8.94
N LEU A 412 7.37 -16.16 -9.11
CA LEU A 412 6.31 -16.73 -9.92
C LEU A 412 5.23 -17.32 -9.00
N TYR A 413 4.08 -16.68 -8.96
CA TYR A 413 2.95 -17.06 -8.15
C TYR A 413 1.82 -17.56 -9.03
N GLY A 414 1.33 -18.78 -8.79
CA GLY A 414 0.18 -19.33 -9.51
C GLY A 414 0.43 -19.62 -11.00
N VAL A 415 1.69 -19.76 -11.39
CA VAL A 415 2.04 -20.19 -12.74
C VAL A 415 1.72 -21.68 -12.87
N SER A 416 0.86 -22.03 -13.83
CA SER A 416 0.56 -23.45 -14.11
C SER A 416 1.82 -24.15 -14.61
N ASP A 417 2.00 -25.44 -14.27
CA ASP A 417 3.13 -26.30 -14.63
C ASP A 417 3.42 -26.44 -16.14
N ARG A 418 2.64 -25.78 -16.98
CA ARG A 418 2.77 -25.83 -18.44
C ARG A 418 3.82 -24.91 -19.04
N LEU A 419 4.41 -24.00 -18.25
CA LEU A 419 5.49 -23.13 -18.72
C LEU A 419 6.83 -23.82 -18.43
N SER A 420 7.66 -23.96 -19.46
CA SER A 420 9.05 -24.39 -19.31
C SER A 420 9.85 -23.25 -18.67
N LEU A 421 10.00 -23.33 -17.35
CA LEU A 421 10.80 -22.39 -16.59
C LEU A 421 12.29 -22.62 -16.82
N ALA A 422 13.08 -21.56 -16.81
CA ALA A 422 14.52 -21.65 -16.87
C ALA A 422 15.06 -22.45 -15.66
N LYS A 423 15.92 -23.43 -15.93
CA LYS A 423 16.58 -24.25 -14.90
C LYS A 423 17.93 -23.69 -14.48
N GLU A 424 18.48 -22.78 -15.26
CA GLU A 424 19.80 -22.22 -15.09
C GLU A 424 19.80 -20.72 -15.41
N GLY A 425 20.80 -20.01 -14.91
CA GLY A 425 21.04 -18.60 -15.20
C GLY A 425 20.78 -17.64 -14.05
N SER A 426 20.38 -18.11 -12.85
CA SER A 426 20.24 -17.23 -11.68
C SER A 426 21.58 -16.60 -11.28
N THR A 427 22.69 -17.26 -11.58
CA THR A 427 24.06 -16.72 -11.41
C THR A 427 24.29 -15.41 -12.19
N LEU A 428 23.68 -15.23 -13.35
CA LEU A 428 23.81 -14.00 -14.13
C LEU A 428 23.29 -12.76 -13.37
N LEU A 429 22.27 -12.96 -12.55
CA LEU A 429 21.62 -11.89 -11.76
C LEU A 429 22.48 -11.50 -10.57
N THR A 430 22.92 -12.51 -9.82
CA THR A 430 23.72 -12.28 -8.60
C THR A 430 25.12 -11.77 -8.95
N GLN A 431 25.77 -12.27 -10.00
CA GLN A 431 27.04 -11.73 -10.50
C GLN A 431 26.93 -10.25 -10.87
N LYS A 432 25.78 -9.82 -11.41
CA LYS A 432 25.58 -8.43 -11.80
C LYS A 432 25.31 -7.51 -10.61
N TRP A 433 24.51 -7.95 -9.62
CA TRP A 433 23.96 -7.08 -8.57
C TRP A 433 24.26 -7.51 -7.13
N HIS A 434 25.10 -8.54 -6.89
CA HIS A 434 25.36 -9.05 -5.52
C HIS A 434 25.80 -7.97 -4.54
N HIS A 435 26.48 -6.92 -5.01
CA HIS A 435 27.00 -5.84 -4.19
C HIS A 435 25.96 -4.77 -3.83
N THR A 436 24.85 -4.66 -4.57
CA THR A 436 23.81 -3.66 -4.33
C THR A 436 22.49 -4.24 -3.87
N LEU A 437 22.21 -5.53 -4.17
CA LEU A 437 20.94 -6.16 -3.81
C LEU A 437 20.73 -6.22 -2.30
N ARG A 438 19.63 -5.62 -1.87
CA ARG A 438 19.11 -5.67 -0.50
C ARG A 438 17.95 -6.65 -0.36
N GLU A 439 17.12 -6.74 -1.41
CA GLU A 439 15.98 -7.63 -1.44
C GLU A 439 15.96 -8.47 -2.72
N LEU A 440 15.86 -9.78 -2.55
CA LEU A 440 15.80 -10.73 -3.65
C LEU A 440 14.62 -11.71 -3.44
N ASP A 441 13.69 -11.72 -4.40
CA ASP A 441 12.58 -12.67 -4.44
C ASP A 441 12.67 -13.52 -5.71
N LEU A 442 13.01 -14.81 -5.52
CA LEU A 442 13.04 -15.85 -6.56
C LEU A 442 11.96 -16.92 -6.34
N SER A 443 10.91 -16.61 -5.58
CA SER A 443 9.88 -17.58 -5.24
C SER A 443 9.25 -18.24 -6.47
N GLY A 444 9.07 -19.56 -6.43
CA GLY A 444 8.45 -20.33 -7.50
C GLY A 444 9.27 -20.45 -8.78
N GLN A 445 10.50 -19.92 -8.84
CA GLN A 445 11.40 -20.10 -9.97
C GLN A 445 11.88 -21.55 -10.11
N GLY A 446 12.13 -21.99 -11.34
CA GLY A 446 12.46 -23.37 -11.70
C GLY A 446 13.95 -23.73 -11.64
N PHE A 447 14.81 -22.88 -11.09
CA PHE A 447 16.25 -23.07 -11.07
C PHE A 447 16.68 -24.38 -10.40
N SER A 448 17.74 -25.00 -10.92
CA SER A 448 18.33 -26.20 -10.33
C SER A 448 19.05 -25.90 -9.02
N GLU A 449 19.27 -26.92 -8.22
CA GLU A 449 19.99 -26.81 -6.94
C GLU A 449 21.40 -26.24 -7.14
N LYS A 450 22.13 -26.73 -8.15
CA LYS A 450 23.47 -26.25 -8.48
C LYS A 450 23.49 -24.80 -8.93
N ASP A 451 22.52 -24.37 -9.75
CA ASP A 451 22.42 -22.99 -10.22
C ASP A 451 22.13 -22.04 -9.07
N LEU A 452 21.21 -22.40 -8.14
CA LEU A 452 20.92 -21.61 -6.94
C LEU A 452 22.12 -21.54 -5.99
N GLU A 453 22.85 -22.65 -5.81
CA GLU A 453 24.06 -22.69 -5.00
C GLU A 453 25.12 -21.71 -5.54
N GLN A 454 25.42 -21.77 -6.84
CA GLN A 454 26.35 -20.86 -7.48
C GLN A 454 25.89 -19.40 -7.42
N ALA A 455 24.59 -19.16 -7.64
CA ALA A 455 24.03 -17.81 -7.59
C ALA A 455 24.15 -17.19 -6.20
N LEU A 456 23.79 -17.95 -5.17
CA LEU A 456 23.80 -17.48 -3.79
C LEU A 456 25.22 -17.41 -3.20
N ALA A 457 26.16 -18.21 -3.72
CA ALA A 457 27.58 -18.12 -3.37
C ALA A 457 28.20 -16.76 -3.73
N ALA A 458 27.63 -16.02 -4.69
CA ALA A 458 28.06 -14.67 -5.01
C ALA A 458 27.97 -13.70 -3.82
N PHE A 459 27.09 -13.94 -2.87
CA PHE A 459 27.00 -13.17 -1.63
C PHE A 459 28.02 -13.58 -0.56
N SER A 460 28.73 -14.69 -0.76
CA SER A 460 29.74 -15.22 0.18
C SER A 460 31.17 -14.77 -0.13
N GLY A 461 31.43 -14.24 -1.31
CA GLY A 461 32.75 -14.06 -1.88
C GLY A 461 33.34 -12.65 -1.87
N THR A 462 32.98 -11.78 -0.95
CA THR A 462 33.59 -10.43 -0.91
C THR A 462 35.01 -10.46 -0.35
N HIS A 463 35.98 -10.71 -1.21
CA HIS A 463 37.38 -10.38 -0.98
C HIS A 463 37.54 -8.86 -0.86
N GLY A 464 37.36 -8.28 0.32
CA GLY A 464 37.56 -6.84 0.49
C GLY A 464 36.85 -6.19 1.68
N GLY A 465 36.26 -6.95 2.59
CA GLY A 465 35.78 -6.42 3.89
C GLY A 465 34.40 -5.75 3.93
N ALA A 466 33.71 -5.58 2.81
CA ALA A 466 32.34 -5.11 2.83
C ALA A 466 31.35 -6.29 2.89
N HIS A 467 30.51 -6.32 3.93
CA HIS A 467 29.44 -7.31 4.02
C HIS A 467 28.39 -7.08 2.92
N PRO A 468 27.79 -8.18 2.39
CA PRO A 468 26.68 -8.07 1.43
C PRO A 468 25.54 -7.24 2.00
N ALA A 469 24.94 -6.40 1.15
CA ALA A 469 23.82 -5.55 1.54
C ALA A 469 22.50 -6.32 1.69
N LEU A 470 22.47 -7.64 1.41
CA LEU A 470 21.27 -8.45 1.38
C LEU A 470 20.61 -8.54 2.76
N CYS A 471 19.39 -8.02 2.88
CA CYS A 471 18.60 -8.03 4.11
C CYS A 471 17.29 -8.84 4.00
N SER A 472 16.84 -9.17 2.77
CA SER A 472 15.62 -9.91 2.53
C SER A 472 15.79 -10.92 1.39
N LEU A 473 15.50 -12.21 1.68
CA LEU A 473 15.59 -13.28 0.71
C LEU A 473 14.33 -14.15 0.72
N ASN A 474 13.65 -14.24 -0.42
CA ASN A 474 12.48 -15.09 -0.60
C ASN A 474 12.78 -16.19 -1.62
N LEU A 475 12.87 -17.43 -1.13
CA LEU A 475 13.14 -18.62 -1.93
C LEU A 475 11.97 -19.63 -1.89
N ARG A 476 10.78 -19.17 -1.54
CA ARG A 476 9.59 -20.02 -1.47
C ARG A 476 9.43 -20.89 -2.71
N GLY A 477 9.25 -22.20 -2.51
CA GLY A 477 8.97 -23.15 -3.59
C GLY A 477 10.14 -23.43 -4.54
N THR A 478 11.36 -22.97 -4.21
CA THR A 478 12.58 -23.27 -4.97
C THR A 478 13.22 -24.59 -4.53
N ARG A 479 14.28 -25.01 -5.22
CA ARG A 479 15.06 -26.23 -4.94
C ARG A 479 16.33 -25.96 -4.13
N VAL A 480 16.32 -24.92 -3.29
CA VAL A 480 17.47 -24.59 -2.46
C VAL A 480 17.77 -25.68 -1.43
N THR A 481 19.05 -25.95 -1.18
CA THR A 481 19.53 -26.96 -0.23
C THR A 481 19.86 -26.36 1.14
N ALA A 482 19.96 -27.20 2.17
CA ALA A 482 20.31 -26.79 3.52
C ALA A 482 21.71 -26.15 3.58
N SER A 483 22.69 -26.73 2.87
CA SER A 483 24.06 -26.20 2.79
C SER A 483 24.10 -24.80 2.20
N THR A 484 23.36 -24.58 1.11
CA THR A 484 23.27 -23.27 0.47
C THR A 484 22.67 -22.21 1.41
N ILE A 485 21.59 -22.54 2.13
CA ILE A 485 20.99 -21.61 3.08
C ILE A 485 21.91 -21.30 4.25
N SER A 486 22.58 -22.32 4.81
CA SER A 486 23.56 -22.12 5.90
C SER A 486 24.70 -21.21 5.48
N SER A 487 25.22 -21.37 4.25
CA SER A 487 26.25 -20.50 3.69
C SER A 487 25.76 -19.05 3.56
N VAL A 488 24.56 -18.84 3.03
CA VAL A 488 23.99 -17.49 2.86
C VAL A 488 23.78 -16.79 4.20
N ILE A 489 23.19 -17.47 5.20
CA ILE A 489 22.95 -16.87 6.52
C ILE A 489 24.29 -16.47 7.16
N SER A 490 25.30 -17.34 7.06
CA SER A 490 26.65 -17.08 7.61
C SER A 490 27.35 -15.90 6.92
N SER A 491 27.12 -15.73 5.62
CA SER A 491 27.76 -14.69 4.81
C SER A 491 27.03 -13.35 4.81
N CYS A 492 25.74 -13.36 5.16
CA CYS A 492 24.89 -12.17 5.17
C CYS A 492 24.40 -11.84 6.60
N PRO A 493 25.24 -11.27 7.47
CA PRO A 493 24.88 -11.00 8.87
C PRO A 493 23.73 -9.98 9.00
N GLY A 494 23.44 -9.20 7.95
CA GLY A 494 22.33 -8.26 7.87
C GLY A 494 21.00 -8.85 7.40
N LEU A 495 20.91 -10.19 7.22
CA LEU A 495 19.70 -10.82 6.72
C LEU A 495 18.58 -10.81 7.78
N LEU A 496 17.53 -10.04 7.52
CA LEU A 496 16.39 -9.82 8.42
C LEU A 496 15.16 -10.64 8.06
N TYR A 497 15.06 -11.09 6.81
CA TYR A 497 13.93 -11.87 6.33
C TYR A 497 14.38 -13.01 5.43
N LEU A 498 13.91 -14.22 5.75
CA LEU A 498 14.17 -15.43 4.96
C LEU A 498 12.88 -16.24 4.84
N ASN A 499 12.41 -16.48 3.60
CA ASN A 499 11.24 -17.30 3.33
C ASN A 499 11.65 -18.60 2.62
N LEU A 500 11.39 -19.73 3.26
CA LEU A 500 11.70 -21.09 2.80
C LEU A 500 10.44 -21.95 2.64
N GLU A 501 9.26 -21.34 2.59
CA GLU A 501 8.00 -22.07 2.46
C GLU A 501 8.01 -22.94 1.20
N SER A 502 7.60 -24.20 1.34
CA SER A 502 7.48 -25.16 0.22
C SER A 502 8.80 -25.51 -0.51
N CYS A 503 9.97 -25.27 0.08
CA CYS A 503 11.26 -25.73 -0.44
C CYS A 503 11.40 -27.23 -0.16
N ARG A 504 11.36 -28.05 -1.21
CA ARG A 504 11.28 -29.52 -1.10
C ARG A 504 12.61 -30.20 -0.72
N CYS A 505 13.73 -29.54 -0.98
CA CYS A 505 15.08 -30.06 -0.70
C CYS A 505 15.57 -29.71 0.72
N LEU A 506 14.72 -29.12 1.55
CA LEU A 506 15.04 -28.78 2.93
C LEU A 506 14.48 -29.81 3.92
N PRO A 507 15.11 -29.99 5.10
CA PRO A 507 14.62 -30.84 6.17
C PRO A 507 13.19 -30.49 6.60
N ARG A 508 12.45 -31.50 7.07
CA ARG A 508 11.11 -31.30 7.63
C ARG A 508 11.22 -30.62 9.00
N GLY A 509 10.23 -29.74 9.32
CA GLY A 509 10.15 -29.08 10.63
C GLY A 509 10.66 -27.65 10.66
N LEU A 510 11.29 -27.16 9.60
CA LEU A 510 11.68 -25.76 9.48
C LEU A 510 10.45 -24.83 9.45
N LYS A 511 10.60 -23.64 10.02
CA LYS A 511 9.60 -22.57 9.85
C LYS A 511 9.44 -22.20 8.36
N ARG A 512 8.24 -21.74 7.98
CA ARG A 512 7.98 -21.26 6.62
C ARG A 512 8.73 -19.96 6.32
N ALA A 513 8.80 -19.04 7.29
CA ALA A 513 9.51 -17.79 7.16
C ALA A 513 10.10 -17.36 8.51
N TYR A 514 11.28 -16.78 8.45
CA TYR A 514 12.07 -16.29 9.57
C TYR A 514 12.18 -14.77 9.50
N ARG A 515 12.06 -14.11 10.65
CA ARG A 515 11.89 -12.65 10.73
C ARG A 515 12.72 -12.08 11.87
N GLY A 516 13.57 -11.11 11.54
CA GLY A 516 14.56 -10.55 12.46
C GLY A 516 15.80 -11.43 12.55
N LEU A 517 16.88 -10.84 13.03
CA LEU A 517 18.18 -11.52 13.13
C LEU A 517 18.11 -12.79 13.97
N GLU A 518 17.44 -12.74 15.12
CA GLU A 518 17.30 -13.87 16.04
C GLU A 518 16.67 -15.10 15.38
N GLU A 519 15.56 -14.91 14.65
CA GLU A 519 14.91 -16.03 13.99
C GLU A 519 15.72 -16.57 12.81
N VAL A 520 16.44 -15.71 12.09
CA VAL A 520 17.31 -16.15 10.97
C VAL A 520 18.50 -16.92 11.52
N GLN A 521 19.12 -16.51 12.61
CA GLN A 521 20.18 -17.26 13.28
C GLN A 521 19.68 -18.60 13.84
N TRP A 522 18.48 -18.61 14.41
CA TRP A 522 17.86 -19.86 14.84
C TRP A 522 17.61 -20.83 13.66
N CYS A 523 17.31 -20.34 12.47
CA CYS A 523 17.24 -21.18 11.27
C CYS A 523 18.58 -21.84 10.97
N LEU A 524 19.68 -21.11 11.09
CA LEU A 524 21.03 -21.66 10.90
C LEU A 524 21.32 -22.79 11.90
N GLU A 525 21.01 -22.58 13.17
CA GLU A 525 21.18 -23.61 14.21
C GLU A 525 20.39 -24.88 13.90
N GLN A 526 19.12 -24.73 13.47
CA GLN A 526 18.29 -25.87 13.07
C GLN A 526 18.85 -26.63 11.87
N LEU A 527 19.44 -25.92 10.89
CA LEU A 527 20.04 -26.57 9.72
C LEU A 527 21.33 -27.33 10.07
N LEU A 528 22.14 -26.81 11.00
CA LEU A 528 23.38 -27.43 11.45
C LEU A 528 23.14 -28.65 12.37
N THR A 529 22.04 -28.63 13.16
CA THR A 529 21.70 -29.72 14.08
C THR A 529 20.88 -30.84 13.43
N SER A 530 20.32 -30.59 12.26
CA SER A 530 19.55 -31.61 11.53
C SER A 530 20.52 -32.70 11.04
N PRO A 531 20.36 -33.98 11.42
CA PRO A 531 21.20 -35.05 10.90
C PRO A 531 21.06 -35.10 9.38
N SER A 532 22.19 -35.01 8.67
CA SER A 532 22.23 -35.19 7.23
C SER A 532 21.62 -36.56 6.91
N SER A 533 20.40 -36.59 6.37
CA SER A 533 19.84 -37.81 5.78
C SER A 533 20.63 -38.11 4.50
N SER A 534 21.78 -38.71 4.69
CA SER A 534 22.51 -39.42 3.65
C SER A 534 21.78 -40.72 3.38
N SER A 535 20.93 -40.77 2.39
CA SER A 535 20.58 -41.95 1.60
C SER A 535 19.82 -41.54 0.35
#